data_8e2a2403516ed711a856ecd480fc8d30
#
_entry.id   8e2a2403516ed711a856ecd480fc8d30
#
_cell.length_a   1.000
_cell.length_b   1.000
_cell.length_c   1.000
_cell.angle_alpha   90.00
_cell.angle_beta   90.00
_cell.angle_gamma   90.00
#
_symmetry.space_group_name_H-M   'P 1'
#
loop_
_entity.id
_entity.type
_entity.pdbx_description
1 polymer ?
#
loop_
_entity_poly.entity_id
_entity_poly.type
_entity_poly.pdbx_seq_one_letter_code
_entity_poly.pdbx_strand_id
1 'polypeptide(L)'
;MIHKRTTTLLAALVAVLAVGVGMLAAGAATGADAMQFGKQRERLKPDCTNDPKLGSCTAIGSVTGFINKLGKTKKPFVAPSNGKIVAWGLELRDRPSNKVPPGEETSNLQFFRDTFGNDEYGDDPVARISILKRVEGTRFKLKRNSPDVAIPGSFYNQDTTITLAKPLRIQKGEVVALSSMTWLPNIKESNGGNTNWRAKGNASKCQESATLETTPHRGLKTTRGYKCSFDDRLFYSAYFVPKG
;
A
#
# COMPACT_ATOMS: atom_id res chain seq x y z
N MET A 1 -80.05 -25.96 -5.36
CA MET A 1 -79.12 -25.82 -6.48
C MET A 1 -77.69 -26.07 -5.97
N ILE A 2 -77.16 -27.24 -6.30
CA ILE A 2 -75.88 -27.75 -5.75
C ILE A 2 -74.85 -27.64 -6.85
N HIS A 3 -73.87 -26.80 -6.63
CA HIS A 3 -72.74 -26.70 -7.60
C HIS A 3 -71.61 -27.61 -7.13
N LYS A 4 -71.36 -28.66 -7.89
CA LYS A 4 -70.20 -29.55 -7.74
C LYS A 4 -68.94 -28.81 -8.27
N ARG A 5 -67.93 -28.64 -7.43
CA ARG A 5 -66.60 -28.22 -7.85
C ARG A 5 -65.73 -29.45 -8.08
N THR A 6 -65.30 -29.59 -9.31
CA THR A 6 -64.37 -30.62 -9.76
C THR A 6 -62.92 -30.16 -9.42
N THR A 7 -62.23 -30.94 -8.61
CA THR A 7 -60.82 -30.74 -8.22
C THR A 7 -59.93 -31.47 -9.22
N THR A 8 -59.17 -30.71 -10.01
CA THR A 8 -58.21 -31.26 -10.97
C THR A 8 -56.86 -31.37 -10.23
N LEU A 9 -56.35 -32.58 -10.02
CA LEU A 9 -55.05 -32.90 -9.52
C LEU A 9 -54.03 -32.71 -10.66
N LEU A 10 -53.12 -31.71 -10.54
CA LEU A 10 -51.91 -31.58 -11.36
C LEU A 10 -50.78 -32.35 -10.70
N ALA A 11 -50.37 -33.43 -11.36
CA ALA A 11 -49.17 -34.16 -11.01
C ALA A 11 -47.96 -33.38 -11.51
N ALA A 12 -47.14 -32.86 -10.60
CA ALA A 12 -45.88 -32.23 -10.90
C ALA A 12 -44.80 -33.29 -11.08
N LEU A 13 -44.29 -33.45 -12.29
CA LEU A 13 -43.13 -34.27 -12.65
C LEU A 13 -41.87 -33.54 -12.15
N VAL A 14 -41.20 -34.10 -11.14
CA VAL A 14 -39.88 -33.64 -10.72
C VAL A 14 -38.83 -34.28 -11.61
N ALA A 15 -38.30 -33.52 -12.55
CA ALA A 15 -37.13 -33.91 -13.31
C ALA A 15 -35.86 -33.66 -12.49
N VAL A 16 -35.24 -34.74 -12.01
CA VAL A 16 -33.92 -34.69 -11.35
C VAL A 16 -32.87 -34.52 -12.45
N LEU A 17 -32.37 -33.32 -12.61
CA LEU A 17 -31.18 -33.03 -13.40
C LEU A 17 -29.93 -33.43 -12.59
N ALA A 18 -29.33 -34.55 -12.95
CA ALA A 18 -28.03 -34.98 -12.49
C ALA A 18 -26.98 -34.00 -13.08
N VAL A 19 -26.56 -33.01 -12.29
CA VAL A 19 -25.42 -32.17 -12.63
C VAL A 19 -24.15 -33.01 -12.43
N GLY A 20 -23.60 -33.51 -13.54
CA GLY A 20 -22.31 -34.15 -13.56
C GLY A 20 -21.25 -33.14 -13.14
N VAL A 21 -20.68 -33.32 -11.93
CA VAL A 21 -19.50 -32.63 -11.48
C VAL A 21 -18.32 -33.13 -12.32
N GLY A 22 -18.07 -32.48 -13.44
CA GLY A 22 -16.84 -32.60 -14.17
C GLY A 22 -15.72 -32.03 -13.29
N MET A 23 -14.96 -32.89 -12.61
CA MET A 23 -13.67 -32.55 -12.04
C MET A 23 -12.76 -32.13 -13.21
N LEU A 24 -12.73 -30.86 -13.51
CA LEU A 24 -11.62 -30.26 -14.22
C LEU A 24 -10.41 -30.46 -13.29
N ALA A 25 -9.60 -31.45 -13.61
CA ALA A 25 -8.24 -31.52 -13.10
C ALA A 25 -7.53 -30.23 -13.55
N ALA A 26 -7.64 -29.19 -12.73
CA ALA A 26 -6.79 -28.02 -12.82
C ALA A 26 -5.37 -28.58 -12.65
N GLY A 27 -4.68 -28.77 -13.77
CA GLY A 27 -3.27 -29.11 -13.77
C GLY A 27 -2.61 -28.13 -12.82
N ALA A 28 -1.99 -28.65 -11.76
CA ALA A 28 -1.15 -27.88 -10.87
C ALA A 28 -0.04 -27.28 -11.74
N ALA A 29 -0.30 -26.08 -12.29
CA ALA A 29 0.78 -25.23 -12.70
C ALA A 29 1.65 -25.13 -11.46
N THR A 30 2.85 -25.63 -11.50
CA THR A 30 3.89 -25.43 -10.50
C THR A 30 4.14 -23.92 -10.46
N GLY A 31 3.22 -23.20 -9.83
CA GLY A 31 3.25 -21.76 -9.69
C GLY A 31 4.47 -21.45 -8.86
N ALA A 32 5.39 -20.71 -9.44
CA ALA A 32 6.50 -20.16 -8.68
C ALA A 32 5.94 -19.50 -7.43
N ASP A 33 6.42 -19.89 -6.24
CA ASP A 33 5.92 -19.42 -4.97
C ASP A 33 5.91 -17.89 -4.91
N ALA A 34 4.77 -17.34 -4.52
CA ALA A 34 4.66 -15.90 -4.34
C ALA A 34 5.58 -15.45 -3.20
N MET A 35 6.39 -14.44 -3.46
CA MET A 35 7.29 -13.82 -2.48
C MET A 35 6.68 -12.52 -1.94
N GLN A 36 6.77 -12.32 -0.64
CA GLN A 36 6.39 -11.05 -0.04
C GLN A 36 7.64 -10.18 0.19
N PHE A 37 7.69 -9.02 -0.46
CA PHE A 37 8.63 -7.96 -0.15
C PHE A 37 8.19 -7.23 1.12
N GLY A 38 9.12 -6.82 1.97
CA GLY A 38 8.80 -6.06 3.18
C GLY A 38 8.18 -6.86 4.31
N LYS A 39 8.15 -8.22 4.23
CA LYS A 39 7.64 -9.06 5.31
C LYS A 39 8.36 -8.74 6.62
N GLN A 40 7.58 -8.43 7.62
CA GLN A 40 8.08 -8.12 8.94
C GLN A 40 8.32 -9.39 9.75
N ARG A 41 9.47 -9.45 10.43
CA ARG A 41 9.73 -10.43 11.50
C ARG A 41 9.55 -9.82 12.88
N GLU A 42 9.47 -8.50 12.96
CA GLU A 42 9.43 -7.74 14.22
C GLU A 42 8.03 -7.22 14.50
N ARG A 43 7.65 -7.14 15.77
CA ARG A 43 6.37 -6.60 16.24
C ARG A 43 6.34 -5.06 16.27
N LEU A 44 7.16 -4.41 15.45
CA LEU A 44 7.13 -2.95 15.33
C LEU A 44 5.84 -2.53 14.63
N LYS A 45 5.31 -1.40 15.04
CA LYS A 45 4.09 -0.81 14.48
C LYS A 45 4.31 0.68 14.22
N PRO A 46 3.56 1.30 13.29
CA PRO A 46 3.59 2.75 13.08
C PRO A 46 3.32 3.52 14.39
N ASP A 47 3.81 4.74 14.48
CA ASP A 47 3.78 5.53 15.72
C ASP A 47 2.45 6.28 15.94
N CYS A 48 1.53 6.27 14.98
CA CYS A 48 0.27 6.99 15.13
C CYS A 48 -0.62 6.38 16.21
N THR A 49 -1.15 7.20 17.10
CA THR A 49 -2.16 6.84 18.10
C THR A 49 -3.35 7.80 18.01
N ASN A 50 -4.55 7.32 18.37
CA ASN A 50 -5.73 8.16 18.48
C ASN A 50 -5.87 8.81 19.87
N ASP A 51 -5.01 8.47 20.83
CA ASP A 51 -4.96 9.13 22.13
C ASP A 51 -3.99 10.32 22.08
N PRO A 52 -4.50 11.56 22.11
CA PRO A 52 -3.66 12.76 22.05
C PRO A 52 -2.73 12.92 23.27
N LYS A 53 -2.96 12.17 24.35
CA LYS A 53 -2.10 12.18 25.55
C LYS A 53 -0.89 11.28 25.42
N LEU A 54 -0.90 10.29 24.51
CA LEU A 54 0.14 9.27 24.37
C LEU A 54 1.22 9.62 23.32
N GLY A 55 1.18 10.81 22.76
CA GLY A 55 2.21 11.30 21.86
C GLY A 55 1.76 11.69 20.48
N SER A 56 2.71 12.06 19.65
CA SER A 56 2.50 12.52 18.29
C SER A 56 2.13 11.38 17.34
N CYS A 57 1.24 11.66 16.41
CA CYS A 57 1.04 10.82 15.25
C CYS A 57 1.98 11.30 14.14
N THR A 58 2.84 10.40 13.66
CA THR A 58 3.73 10.70 12.55
C THR A 58 3.18 10.13 11.26
N ALA A 59 3.22 10.91 10.21
CA ALA A 59 2.80 10.50 8.87
C ALA A 59 3.84 10.92 7.82
N ILE A 60 3.90 10.16 6.73
CA ILE A 60 4.55 10.67 5.51
C ILE A 60 3.55 11.54 4.75
N GLY A 61 3.99 12.65 4.19
CA GLY A 61 3.18 13.49 3.30
C GLY A 61 3.19 13.00 1.84
N SER A 62 2.95 13.90 0.93
CA SER A 62 2.96 13.67 -0.51
C SER A 62 4.34 13.28 -1.04
N VAL A 63 4.64 11.99 -1.13
CA VAL A 63 5.97 11.49 -1.47
C VAL A 63 5.95 10.14 -2.20
N THR A 64 6.95 9.87 -3.02
CA THR A 64 7.30 8.51 -3.48
C THR A 64 8.61 8.09 -2.86
N GLY A 65 8.60 6.96 -2.17
CA GLY A 65 9.78 6.42 -1.53
C GLY A 65 9.79 4.89 -1.47
N PHE A 66 10.95 4.32 -1.15
CA PHE A 66 11.12 2.88 -1.00
C PHE A 66 12.11 2.54 0.11
N ILE A 67 11.88 1.40 0.77
CA ILE A 67 12.80 0.89 1.79
C ILE A 67 14.07 0.39 1.10
N ASN A 68 15.20 0.96 1.48
CA ASN A 68 16.53 0.61 0.97
C ASN A 68 17.25 -0.40 1.88
N LYS A 69 16.93 -0.43 3.18
CA LYS A 69 17.44 -1.37 4.17
C LYS A 69 16.33 -1.76 5.15
N LEU A 70 16.24 -3.03 5.49
CA LEU A 70 15.31 -3.56 6.50
C LEU A 70 16.05 -4.60 7.35
N GLY A 71 16.42 -4.24 8.55
CA GLY A 71 17.31 -5.06 9.39
C GLY A 71 18.63 -5.34 8.68
N LYS A 72 18.97 -6.61 8.52
CA LYS A 72 20.17 -7.06 7.80
C LYS A 72 19.97 -7.09 6.27
N THR A 73 18.73 -7.01 5.80
CA THR A 73 18.40 -7.12 4.37
C THR A 73 18.60 -5.79 3.67
N LYS A 74 19.49 -5.75 2.69
CA LYS A 74 19.67 -4.60 1.79
C LYS A 74 18.73 -4.74 0.59
N LYS A 75 18.16 -3.62 0.15
CA LYS A 75 17.28 -3.54 -1.05
C LYS A 75 16.10 -4.53 -1.02
N PRO A 76 15.33 -4.60 0.08
CA PRO A 76 14.29 -5.62 0.27
C PRO A 76 13.12 -5.54 -0.72
N PHE A 77 12.99 -4.44 -1.47
CA PHE A 77 11.94 -4.21 -2.47
C PHE A 77 12.45 -4.25 -3.91
N VAL A 78 13.66 -4.77 -4.14
CA VAL A 78 14.20 -4.97 -5.48
C VAL A 78 13.80 -6.34 -6.02
N ALA A 79 13.20 -6.39 -7.19
CA ALA A 79 12.79 -7.64 -7.83
C ALA A 79 14.00 -8.53 -8.16
N PRO A 80 14.05 -9.78 -7.67
CA PRO A 80 15.15 -10.71 -7.91
C PRO A 80 15.13 -11.29 -9.34
N SER A 81 13.96 -11.29 -9.97
CA SER A 81 13.74 -11.79 -11.33
C SER A 81 12.66 -10.97 -12.03
N ASN A 82 12.38 -11.26 -13.29
CA ASN A 82 11.19 -10.76 -13.96
C ASN A 82 9.94 -11.40 -13.36
N GLY A 83 8.84 -10.66 -13.27
CA GLY A 83 7.61 -11.15 -12.69
C GLY A 83 6.49 -10.11 -12.69
N LYS A 84 5.59 -10.28 -11.71
CA LYS A 84 4.43 -9.40 -11.53
C LYS A 84 4.24 -9.11 -10.04
N ILE A 85 3.85 -7.90 -9.71
CA ILE A 85 3.25 -7.56 -8.42
C ILE A 85 1.75 -7.76 -8.54
N VAL A 86 1.19 -8.62 -7.71
CA VAL A 86 -0.23 -9.02 -7.74
C VAL A 86 -1.05 -8.36 -6.64
N ALA A 87 -0.40 -7.95 -5.56
CA ALA A 87 -1.01 -7.25 -4.44
C ALA A 87 0.06 -6.43 -3.70
N TRP A 88 -0.39 -5.53 -2.85
CA TRP A 88 0.45 -4.79 -1.93
C TRP A 88 -0.28 -4.57 -0.61
N GLY A 89 0.46 -4.29 0.44
CA GLY A 89 -0.12 -4.12 1.76
C GLY A 89 0.33 -2.84 2.44
N LEU A 90 -0.53 -2.35 3.32
CA LEU A 90 -0.24 -1.29 4.27
C LEU A 90 -0.50 -1.82 5.68
N GLU A 91 0.33 -1.44 6.62
CA GLU A 91 0.08 -1.56 8.05
C GLU A 91 -0.09 -0.16 8.61
N LEU A 92 -1.27 0.11 9.14
CA LEU A 92 -1.64 1.37 9.76
C LEU A 92 -2.00 1.11 11.22
N ARG A 93 -1.61 2.04 12.10
CA ARG A 93 -2.10 2.06 13.48
C ARG A 93 -3.44 2.78 13.55
N ASP A 94 -3.68 3.44 14.66
CA ASP A 94 -4.88 4.22 14.86
C ASP A 94 -5.01 5.31 13.80
N ARG A 95 -6.23 5.67 13.51
CA ARG A 95 -6.52 6.89 12.76
C ARG A 95 -6.04 8.08 13.57
N PRO A 96 -5.37 9.08 12.94
CA PRO A 96 -5.02 10.30 13.67
C PRO A 96 -6.22 10.91 14.39
N SER A 97 -5.99 11.37 15.61
CA SER A 97 -7.04 11.97 16.43
C SER A 97 -7.59 13.24 15.78
N ASN A 98 -8.91 13.41 15.86
CA ASN A 98 -9.58 14.69 15.56
C ASN A 98 -9.72 15.59 16.80
N LYS A 99 -9.21 15.15 17.96
CA LYS A 99 -9.14 15.96 19.17
C LYS A 99 -7.83 16.74 19.19
N VAL A 100 -7.90 17.97 19.61
CA VAL A 100 -6.72 18.82 19.77
C VAL A 100 -5.94 18.36 21.01
N PRO A 101 -4.63 18.04 20.88
CA PRO A 101 -3.81 17.73 22.04
C PRO A 101 -3.64 18.95 22.95
N PRO A 102 -3.40 18.77 24.25
CA PRO A 102 -3.10 19.88 25.17
C PRO A 102 -1.89 20.68 24.69
N GLY A 103 -2.06 21.98 24.54
CA GLY A 103 -0.99 22.89 24.10
C GLY A 103 -0.81 23.05 22.60
N GLU A 104 -1.61 22.34 21.80
CA GLU A 104 -1.62 22.44 20.34
C GLU A 104 -2.79 23.32 19.86
N GLU A 105 -2.69 23.88 18.65
CA GLU A 105 -3.75 24.67 18.03
C GLU A 105 -4.72 23.83 17.20
N THR A 106 -4.24 22.72 16.65
CA THR A 106 -5.01 21.82 15.77
C THR A 106 -4.85 20.36 16.16
N SER A 107 -5.81 19.53 15.76
CA SER A 107 -5.67 18.07 15.89
C SER A 107 -4.68 17.51 14.87
N ASN A 108 -4.08 16.35 15.17
CA ASN A 108 -3.20 15.65 14.23
C ASN A 108 -3.89 15.39 12.88
N LEU A 109 -5.17 15.01 12.90
CA LEU A 109 -5.93 14.77 11.67
C LEU A 109 -6.12 16.05 10.87
N GLN A 110 -6.46 17.14 11.53
CA GLN A 110 -6.64 18.44 10.86
C GLN A 110 -5.32 18.95 10.29
N PHE A 111 -4.24 18.87 11.07
CA PHE A 111 -2.90 19.22 10.61
C PHE A 111 -2.50 18.47 9.31
N PHE A 112 -2.74 17.15 9.25
CA PHE A 112 -2.39 16.39 8.05
C PHE A 112 -3.25 16.77 6.85
N ARG A 113 -4.54 17.04 7.05
CA ARG A 113 -5.45 17.49 6.00
C ARG A 113 -5.03 18.84 5.44
N ASP A 114 -4.82 19.81 6.31
CA ASP A 114 -4.45 21.17 5.92
C ASP A 114 -3.07 21.25 5.26
N THR A 115 -2.14 20.39 5.72
CA THR A 115 -0.75 20.41 5.24
C THR A 115 -0.56 19.61 3.95
N PHE A 116 -1.24 18.48 3.80
CA PHE A 116 -0.97 17.50 2.74
C PHE A 116 -2.18 17.17 1.87
N GLY A 117 -3.37 17.60 2.24
CA GLY A 117 -4.55 17.59 1.38
C GLY A 117 -4.32 18.41 0.11
N ASN A 118 -4.99 18.07 -0.96
CA ASN A 118 -4.89 18.80 -2.22
C ASN A 118 -6.15 18.62 -3.08
N ASP A 119 -6.34 19.53 -4.03
CA ASP A 119 -7.53 19.57 -4.89
C ASP A 119 -7.73 18.30 -5.74
N GLU A 120 -6.65 17.59 -6.06
CA GLU A 120 -6.73 16.39 -6.91
C GLU A 120 -7.23 15.16 -6.17
N TYR A 121 -6.84 15.01 -4.89
CA TYR A 121 -7.10 13.79 -4.09
C TYR A 121 -7.91 14.06 -2.82
N GLY A 122 -8.21 15.32 -2.51
CA GLY A 122 -8.87 15.73 -1.26
C GLY A 122 -7.94 15.63 -0.05
N ASP A 123 -8.55 15.60 1.13
CA ASP A 123 -7.87 15.73 2.42
C ASP A 123 -7.54 14.39 3.08
N ASP A 124 -8.18 13.30 2.64
CA ASP A 124 -7.97 11.98 3.22
C ASP A 124 -6.79 11.23 2.56
N PRO A 125 -6.25 10.20 3.21
CA PRO A 125 -5.11 9.45 2.70
C PRO A 125 -5.40 8.77 1.38
N VAL A 126 -4.51 8.96 0.40
CA VAL A 126 -4.51 8.26 -0.89
C VAL A 126 -3.13 7.74 -1.20
N ALA A 127 -3.05 6.47 -1.59
CA ALA A 127 -1.78 5.81 -1.88
C ALA A 127 -1.83 4.89 -3.10
N ARG A 128 -0.65 4.58 -3.62
CA ARG A 128 -0.43 3.56 -4.65
C ARG A 128 0.95 2.97 -4.55
N ILE A 129 1.21 1.88 -5.25
CA ILE A 129 2.58 1.42 -5.50
C ILE A 129 3.07 1.88 -6.87
N SER A 130 4.38 2.11 -6.93
CA SER A 130 5.09 2.57 -8.12
C SER A 130 6.25 1.62 -8.43
N ILE A 131 6.47 1.32 -9.71
CA ILE A 131 7.62 0.54 -10.17
C ILE A 131 8.67 1.49 -10.70
N LEU A 132 9.84 1.47 -10.07
CA LEU A 132 10.97 2.33 -10.37
C LEU A 132 12.11 1.52 -10.99
N LYS A 133 12.73 2.04 -12.03
CA LYS A 133 13.96 1.51 -12.61
C LYS A 133 15.12 2.44 -12.26
N ARG A 134 16.15 1.92 -11.62
CA ARG A 134 17.40 2.67 -11.40
C ARG A 134 18.04 2.99 -12.74
N VAL A 135 18.39 4.25 -12.94
CA VAL A 135 19.12 4.72 -14.15
C VAL A 135 20.59 4.86 -13.80
N GLU A 136 20.89 5.65 -12.75
CA GLU A 136 22.24 5.94 -12.30
C GLU A 136 22.21 6.43 -10.85
N GLY A 137 23.18 6.07 -10.03
CA GLY A 137 23.32 6.55 -8.66
C GLY A 137 22.01 6.46 -7.88
N THR A 138 21.46 7.61 -7.48
CA THR A 138 20.17 7.76 -6.81
C THR A 138 19.04 8.21 -7.75
N ARG A 139 19.25 8.17 -9.06
CA ARG A 139 18.26 8.56 -10.06
C ARG A 139 17.44 7.36 -10.50
N PHE A 140 16.11 7.50 -10.45
CA PHE A 140 15.15 6.45 -10.80
C PHE A 140 14.14 6.96 -11.82
N LYS A 141 13.83 6.10 -12.79
CA LYS A 141 12.79 6.30 -13.79
C LYS A 141 11.51 5.61 -13.35
N LEU A 142 10.40 6.33 -13.32
CA LEU A 142 9.09 5.76 -13.05
C LEU A 142 8.62 4.95 -14.26
N LYS A 143 8.35 3.68 -14.05
CA LYS A 143 7.97 2.74 -15.12
C LYS A 143 6.47 2.48 -15.16
N ARG A 144 5.85 2.27 -14.00
CA ARG A 144 4.44 1.89 -13.83
C ARG A 144 3.93 2.33 -12.48
N ASN A 145 2.61 2.51 -12.40
CA ASN A 145 1.89 2.71 -11.14
C ASN A 145 0.73 1.72 -11.05
N SER A 146 0.32 1.35 -9.85
CA SER A 146 -1.03 0.85 -9.61
C SER A 146 -2.05 1.99 -9.74
N PRO A 147 -3.35 1.70 -9.78
CA PRO A 147 -4.37 2.69 -9.49
C PRO A 147 -4.14 3.34 -8.12
N ASP A 148 -4.60 4.57 -7.97
CA ASP A 148 -4.67 5.26 -6.69
C ASP A 148 -5.78 4.62 -5.84
N VAL A 149 -5.52 4.46 -4.54
CA VAL A 149 -6.43 3.85 -3.59
C VAL A 149 -6.65 4.81 -2.44
N ALA A 150 -7.90 5.26 -2.27
CA ALA A 150 -8.32 5.95 -1.06
C ALA A 150 -8.22 4.97 0.13
N ILE A 151 -7.70 5.45 1.24
CA ILE A 151 -7.48 4.65 2.45
C ILE A 151 -8.66 4.88 3.41
N PRO A 152 -9.66 4.00 3.42
CA PRO A 152 -10.83 4.18 4.27
C PRO A 152 -10.50 3.92 5.75
N GLY A 153 -11.39 4.38 6.62
CA GLY A 153 -11.25 4.20 8.07
C GLY A 153 -11.13 2.73 8.52
N SER A 154 -11.65 1.79 7.71
CA SER A 154 -11.55 0.35 7.98
C SER A 154 -10.13 -0.22 7.81
N PHE A 155 -9.19 0.51 7.22
CA PHE A 155 -7.80 0.05 7.06
C PHE A 155 -6.94 0.30 8.29
N TYR A 156 -7.42 1.07 9.26
CA TYR A 156 -6.67 1.36 10.48
C TYR A 156 -6.73 0.18 11.46
N ASN A 157 -5.69 0.04 12.26
CA ASN A 157 -5.47 -1.02 13.26
C ASN A 157 -5.40 -2.45 12.69
N GLN A 158 -5.07 -2.57 11.42
CA GLN A 158 -4.89 -3.88 10.78
C GLN A 158 -3.87 -3.85 9.67
N ASP A 159 -3.39 -5.03 9.32
CA ASP A 159 -2.59 -5.26 8.11
C ASP A 159 -3.55 -5.43 6.94
N THR A 160 -3.58 -4.46 6.04
CA THR A 160 -4.48 -4.49 4.89
C THR A 160 -3.74 -4.90 3.64
N THR A 161 -4.29 -5.87 2.91
CA THR A 161 -3.77 -6.28 1.59
C THR A 161 -4.73 -5.82 0.49
N ILE A 162 -4.18 -5.10 -0.47
CA ILE A 162 -4.88 -4.53 -1.62
C ILE A 162 -4.48 -5.34 -2.85
N THR A 163 -5.41 -6.14 -3.38
CA THR A 163 -5.19 -6.91 -4.60
C THR A 163 -5.25 -6.02 -5.83
N LEU A 164 -4.42 -6.31 -6.82
CA LEU A 164 -4.40 -5.58 -8.08
C LEU A 164 -5.25 -6.31 -9.12
N ALA A 165 -6.35 -5.71 -9.56
CA ALA A 165 -7.16 -6.25 -10.65
C ALA A 165 -6.33 -6.49 -11.92
N LYS A 166 -5.33 -5.63 -12.16
CA LYS A 166 -4.33 -5.79 -13.22
C LYS A 166 -2.93 -5.83 -12.60
N PRO A 167 -2.29 -7.02 -12.53
CA PRO A 167 -0.95 -7.15 -11.98
C PRO A 167 0.07 -6.25 -12.68
N LEU A 168 0.96 -5.63 -11.93
CA LEU A 168 2.03 -4.77 -12.44
C LEU A 168 3.22 -5.64 -12.86
N ARG A 169 3.62 -5.58 -14.13
CA ARG A 169 4.86 -6.20 -14.57
C ARG A 169 6.05 -5.52 -13.89
N ILE A 170 7.01 -6.33 -13.43
CA ILE A 170 8.25 -5.84 -12.85
C ILE A 170 9.41 -6.64 -13.43
N GLN A 171 10.51 -5.97 -13.75
CA GLN A 171 11.72 -6.60 -14.28
C GLN A 171 12.75 -6.78 -13.16
N LYS A 172 13.64 -7.75 -13.32
CA LYS A 172 14.81 -7.93 -12.43
C LYS A 172 15.53 -6.60 -12.20
N GLY A 173 15.78 -6.27 -10.93
CA GLY A 173 16.45 -5.04 -10.54
C GLY A 173 15.55 -3.79 -10.46
N GLU A 174 14.29 -3.85 -10.92
CA GLU A 174 13.31 -2.78 -10.64
C GLU A 174 12.88 -2.81 -9.18
N VAL A 175 12.42 -1.67 -8.67
CA VAL A 175 12.10 -1.44 -7.26
C VAL A 175 10.61 -1.18 -7.10
N VAL A 176 9.98 -1.80 -6.11
CA VAL A 176 8.64 -1.43 -5.68
C VAL A 176 8.73 -0.29 -4.66
N ALA A 177 8.11 0.82 -4.95
CA ALA A 177 8.02 2.00 -4.10
C ALA A 177 6.59 2.26 -3.68
N LEU A 178 6.42 2.83 -2.48
CA LEU A 178 5.15 3.41 -2.03
C LEU A 178 5.07 4.86 -2.50
N SER A 179 3.93 5.25 -3.04
CA SER A 179 3.59 6.64 -3.32
C SER A 179 2.39 7.05 -2.47
N SER A 180 2.60 7.97 -1.54
CA SER A 180 1.55 8.72 -0.87
C SER A 180 1.18 9.91 -1.75
N MET A 181 -0.08 10.07 -2.08
CA MET A 181 -0.58 11.15 -2.93
C MET A 181 -0.97 12.37 -2.10
N THR A 182 -1.37 12.12 -0.86
CA THR A 182 -1.65 13.10 0.19
C THR A 182 -0.74 12.82 1.39
N TRP A 183 -1.17 12.01 2.34
CA TRP A 183 -0.43 11.62 3.52
C TRP A 183 -0.74 10.18 3.93
N LEU A 184 0.15 9.55 4.74
CA LEU A 184 -0.06 8.20 5.28
C LEU A 184 0.56 8.07 6.66
N PRO A 185 -0.21 7.66 7.70
CA PRO A 185 0.31 7.41 9.04
C PRO A 185 0.86 5.97 9.14
N ASN A 186 1.81 5.64 8.29
CA ASN A 186 2.42 4.30 8.15
C ASN A 186 3.92 4.31 8.40
N ILE A 187 4.39 5.20 9.25
CA ILE A 187 5.81 5.36 9.57
C ILE A 187 6.06 5.13 11.06
N LYS A 188 7.25 4.66 11.39
CA LYS A 188 7.84 4.69 12.72
C LYS A 188 9.14 5.45 12.66
N GLU A 189 9.23 6.48 13.47
CA GLU A 189 10.44 7.30 13.61
C GLU A 189 11.56 6.54 14.31
N SER A 190 12.78 6.94 13.98
CA SER A 190 14.04 6.56 14.65
C SER A 190 14.14 5.08 15.03
N ASN A 191 14.44 4.26 14.05
CA ASN A 191 14.57 2.81 14.21
C ASN A 191 16.03 2.38 14.49
N GLY A 192 16.86 3.25 15.07
CA GLY A 192 18.24 2.94 15.44
C GLY A 192 19.11 2.46 14.28
N GLY A 193 18.88 2.94 13.05
CA GLY A 193 19.64 2.57 11.85
C GLY A 193 19.36 1.15 11.32
N ASN A 194 18.40 0.43 11.90
CA ASN A 194 18.00 -0.89 11.44
C ASN A 194 17.13 -0.84 10.16
N THR A 195 16.56 0.31 9.86
CA THR A 195 15.80 0.54 8.64
C THR A 195 16.27 1.83 8.01
N ASN A 196 16.23 1.86 6.68
CA ASN A 196 16.48 3.08 5.94
C ASN A 196 15.59 3.09 4.70
N TRP A 197 14.95 4.22 4.44
CA TRP A 197 14.19 4.41 3.22
C TRP A 197 14.68 5.62 2.44
N ARG A 198 14.44 5.61 1.15
CA ARG A 198 14.78 6.69 0.24
C ARG A 198 13.54 7.31 -0.35
N ALA A 199 13.51 8.64 -0.35
CA ALA A 199 12.44 9.41 -0.95
C ALA A 199 12.92 10.21 -2.16
N LYS A 200 11.98 10.47 -3.07
CA LYS A 200 12.14 11.44 -4.13
C LYS A 200 12.41 12.81 -3.50
N GLY A 201 13.47 13.47 -3.92
CA GLY A 201 13.85 14.79 -3.43
C GLY A 201 15.31 15.12 -3.75
N ASN A 202 15.69 16.34 -3.42
CA ASN A 202 17.08 16.84 -3.49
C ASN A 202 17.69 16.81 -2.08
N ALA A 203 18.93 16.40 -1.94
CA ALA A 203 19.60 16.27 -0.64
C ALA A 203 19.56 17.54 0.22
N SER A 204 19.64 18.72 -0.40
CA SER A 204 19.55 20.02 0.30
C SER A 204 18.17 20.38 0.83
N LYS A 205 17.14 19.61 0.44
CA LYS A 205 15.73 19.82 0.80
C LYS A 205 15.13 18.67 1.60
N CYS A 206 15.95 17.73 2.02
CA CYS A 206 15.54 16.61 2.88
C CYS A 206 15.63 17.07 4.35
N GLN A 207 14.67 17.84 4.78
CA GLN A 207 14.57 18.24 6.19
C GLN A 207 14.02 17.10 7.05
N GLU A 208 14.15 17.20 8.37
CA GLU A 208 13.69 16.18 9.32
C GLU A 208 12.19 15.92 9.22
N SER A 209 11.39 16.93 8.89
CA SER A 209 10.01 16.75 8.45
C SER A 209 9.96 16.52 6.94
N ALA A 210 10.42 15.41 6.50
CA ALA A 210 10.67 14.96 5.12
C ALA A 210 9.57 15.21 4.09
N THR A 211 8.49 15.75 4.49
CA THR A 211 7.22 15.62 3.82
C THR A 211 6.69 16.92 3.26
N LEU A 212 7.12 18.06 3.78
CA LEU A 212 6.50 19.34 3.43
C LEU A 212 6.87 19.86 2.02
N GLU A 213 7.99 19.45 1.46
CA GLU A 213 8.43 19.95 0.14
C GLU A 213 8.55 18.85 -0.94
N THR A 214 8.16 17.63 -0.64
CA THR A 214 8.22 16.56 -1.62
C THR A 214 6.87 16.39 -2.34
N THR A 215 6.92 15.95 -3.56
CA THR A 215 5.74 15.58 -4.34
C THR A 215 5.89 14.16 -4.84
N PRO A 216 4.81 13.40 -5.02
CA PRO A 216 4.89 12.05 -5.57
C PRO A 216 5.56 12.06 -6.95
N HIS A 217 6.18 10.96 -7.32
CA HIS A 217 6.68 10.78 -8.67
C HIS A 217 5.52 10.41 -9.60
N ARG A 218 4.88 11.39 -10.23
CA ARG A 218 3.66 11.22 -11.04
C ARG A 218 3.93 10.87 -12.49
N GLY A 219 4.90 11.53 -13.11
CA GLY A 219 5.15 11.43 -14.55
C GLY A 219 5.74 10.07 -14.96
N LEU A 220 4.93 9.23 -15.62
CA LEU A 220 5.42 7.97 -16.22
C LEU A 220 6.59 8.26 -17.17
N LYS A 221 7.57 7.35 -17.19
CA LYS A 221 8.80 7.44 -18.01
C LYS A 221 9.73 8.60 -17.66
N THR A 222 9.41 9.48 -16.71
CA THR A 222 10.31 10.54 -16.23
C THR A 222 11.33 9.99 -15.23
N THR A 223 12.46 10.67 -15.11
CA THR A 223 13.54 10.33 -14.16
C THR A 223 13.65 11.40 -13.10
N ARG A 224 13.75 10.98 -11.82
CA ARG A 224 13.88 11.86 -10.65
C ARG A 224 14.97 11.37 -9.71
N GLY A 225 15.53 12.30 -8.92
CA GLY A 225 16.45 11.97 -7.83
C GLY A 225 15.71 11.46 -6.62
N TYR A 226 16.26 10.42 -5.98
CA TYR A 226 15.83 9.86 -4.70
C TYR A 226 16.97 10.04 -3.71
N LYS A 227 17.30 11.32 -3.45
CA LYS A 227 18.46 11.69 -2.64
C LYS A 227 18.16 11.81 -1.16
N CYS A 228 16.89 11.95 -0.78
CA CYS A 228 16.47 11.95 0.62
C CYS A 228 16.60 10.54 1.21
N SER A 229 17.19 10.45 2.38
CA SER A 229 17.46 9.20 3.08
C SER A 229 17.11 9.37 4.55
N PHE A 230 16.26 8.49 5.07
CA PHE A 230 15.73 8.56 6.43
C PHE A 230 15.91 7.22 7.11
N ASP A 231 16.23 7.24 8.40
CA ASP A 231 16.43 6.02 9.21
C ASP A 231 15.12 5.51 9.83
N ASP A 232 14.01 6.06 9.38
CA ASP A 232 12.67 5.65 9.78
C ASP A 232 12.23 4.40 9.01
N ARG A 233 11.14 3.81 9.47
CA ARG A 233 10.53 2.64 8.85
C ARG A 233 9.18 2.96 8.24
N LEU A 234 9.02 2.68 6.94
CA LEU A 234 7.74 2.63 6.26
C LEU A 234 7.10 1.24 6.39
N PHE A 235 5.81 1.20 6.65
CA PHE A 235 5.05 -0.05 6.81
C PHE A 235 4.21 -0.34 5.59
N TYR A 236 4.87 -0.91 4.58
CA TYR A 236 4.20 -1.45 3.40
C TYR A 236 4.88 -2.74 2.95
N SER A 237 4.14 -3.51 2.18
CA SER A 237 4.61 -4.76 1.58
C SER A 237 4.15 -4.89 0.14
N ALA A 238 4.70 -5.84 -0.61
CA ALA A 238 4.24 -6.18 -1.95
C ALA A 238 4.38 -7.66 -2.21
N TYR A 239 3.42 -8.22 -2.94
CA TYR A 239 3.39 -9.65 -3.28
C TYR A 239 3.83 -9.82 -4.72
N PHE A 240 4.98 -10.46 -4.87
CA PHE A 240 5.65 -10.71 -6.14
C PHE A 240 5.49 -12.15 -6.57
N VAL A 241 5.08 -12.35 -7.82
CA VAL A 241 5.03 -13.65 -8.48
C VAL A 241 6.09 -13.66 -9.59
N PRO A 242 7.13 -14.51 -9.50
CA PRO A 242 8.13 -14.64 -10.54
C PRO A 242 7.47 -15.08 -11.86
N LYS A 243 8.09 -14.70 -12.98
CA LYS A 243 7.78 -15.32 -14.26
C LYS A 243 8.49 -16.68 -14.28
N GLY A 244 7.74 -17.75 -14.39
CA GLY A 244 8.26 -19.04 -14.73
C GLY A 244 8.97 -19.04 -16.09
#